data_978bce9ec082d545e0b15cd02c0026aa
#
_entry.id   978bce9ec082d545e0b15cd02c0026aa
#
_cell.length_a   1.000
_cell.length_b   1.000
_cell.length_c   1.000
_cell.angle_alpha   90.00
_cell.angle_beta   90.00
_cell.angle_gamma   90.00
#
_symmetry.space_group_name_H-M   'P 1'
#
loop_
_entity.id
_entity.type
_entity.pdbx_description
1 polymer ?
#
loop_
_entity_poly.entity_id
_entity_poly.type
_entity_poly.pdbx_seq_one_letter_code
_entity_poly.pdbx_strand_id
1 'polypeptide(L)'
;MGEVRRVSIDTPIEELLSILDEDAGLVIEDVLNSESLDLIKNDLEPFLNVTKNGQDAFTGYETKRVGALMARSKTCQDLALHPLINEMAGIFLGPHCENYQLHFSSAIQIGSGESSQILHRDRGVWGGYIPRKIETQFSTVWAITDFTEENGATQVVPGSHKWDKNRQPLPEEVAYAEMKSGSVFIYTGSVLHGGGTNNTEQQRLGVFLHYAPNWLRQQENQYLSYPPEIAKEFSPELRSLIGYSKGGYVLGFYTDPTDMEGKLESVSPEKIFGDSQDRYSTLATPENLVQGSSKK
;
A
#
# COMPACT_ATOMS: atom_id res chain seq x y z
N MET A 1 14.08 16.16 -18.29
CA MET A 1 14.25 15.74 -16.92
C MET A 1 12.92 15.19 -16.45
N GLY A 2 12.88 13.98 -15.95
CA GLY A 2 11.69 13.46 -15.32
C GLY A 2 11.31 14.36 -14.13
N GLU A 3 10.02 14.62 -13.94
CA GLU A 3 9.52 15.42 -12.82
C GLU A 3 8.32 14.70 -12.21
N VAL A 4 8.22 14.72 -10.88
CA VAL A 4 7.02 14.23 -10.16
C VAL A 4 6.09 15.41 -9.96
N ARG A 5 4.87 15.30 -10.49
CA ARG A 5 3.85 16.33 -10.30
C ARG A 5 3.47 16.42 -8.82
N ARG A 6 3.38 17.65 -8.31
CA ARG A 6 2.97 17.98 -6.95
C ARG A 6 1.66 18.75 -7.01
N VAL A 7 0.72 18.38 -6.18
CA VAL A 7 -0.62 18.94 -6.17
C VAL A 7 -1.12 19.18 -4.73
N SER A 8 -2.09 20.05 -4.58
CA SER A 8 -2.78 20.28 -3.31
C SER A 8 -3.76 19.14 -3.00
N ILE A 9 -4.07 18.95 -1.72
CA ILE A 9 -5.13 18.03 -1.27
C ILE A 9 -6.52 18.42 -1.83
N ASP A 10 -6.72 19.69 -2.20
CA ASP A 10 -7.99 20.18 -2.76
C ASP A 10 -8.10 19.92 -4.28
N THR A 11 -7.11 19.28 -4.90
CA THR A 11 -7.15 18.92 -6.33
C THR A 11 -8.28 17.93 -6.60
N PRO A 12 -9.12 18.15 -7.63
CA PRO A 12 -10.22 17.24 -7.96
C PRO A 12 -9.70 15.81 -8.22
N ILE A 13 -10.48 14.83 -7.75
CA ILE A 13 -10.06 13.41 -7.84
C ILE A 13 -9.84 12.93 -9.28
N GLU A 14 -10.62 13.45 -10.22
CA GLU A 14 -10.47 13.15 -11.65
C GLU A 14 -9.10 13.60 -12.18
N GLU A 15 -8.60 14.75 -11.71
CA GLU A 15 -7.27 15.26 -12.06
C GLU A 15 -6.18 14.41 -11.41
N LEU A 16 -6.32 14.03 -10.12
CA LEU A 16 -5.40 13.13 -9.43
C LEU A 16 -5.26 11.79 -10.17
N LEU A 17 -6.39 11.21 -10.57
CA LEU A 17 -6.42 9.94 -11.32
C LEU A 17 -5.86 10.08 -12.72
N SER A 18 -6.08 11.21 -13.40
CA SER A 18 -5.47 11.50 -14.71
C SER A 18 -3.96 11.56 -14.61
N ILE A 19 -3.42 12.23 -13.60
CA ILE A 19 -1.98 12.28 -13.34
C ILE A 19 -1.43 10.87 -13.09
N LEU A 20 -2.13 10.08 -12.28
CA LEU A 20 -1.72 8.71 -11.97
C LEU A 20 -1.73 7.81 -13.21
N ASP A 21 -2.69 7.98 -14.13
CA ASP A 21 -2.72 7.25 -15.41
C ASP A 21 -1.59 7.69 -16.34
N GLU A 22 -1.24 8.97 -16.35
CA GLU A 22 -0.19 9.50 -17.22
C GLU A 22 1.21 9.12 -16.74
N ASP A 23 1.52 9.37 -15.47
CA ASP A 23 2.86 9.31 -14.88
C ASP A 23 3.08 8.09 -13.98
N ALA A 24 2.00 7.48 -13.51
CA ALA A 24 1.99 6.41 -12.51
C ALA A 24 2.59 6.82 -11.14
N GLY A 25 2.66 8.12 -10.87
CA GLY A 25 3.08 8.66 -9.59
C GLY A 25 2.85 10.16 -9.46
N LEU A 26 2.44 10.61 -8.27
CA LEU A 26 2.25 12.02 -7.91
C LEU A 26 2.43 12.24 -6.42
N VAL A 27 2.75 13.48 -6.02
CA VAL A 27 2.79 13.91 -4.62
C VAL A 27 1.58 14.79 -4.33
N ILE A 28 0.86 14.48 -3.23
CA ILE A 28 -0.15 15.38 -2.65
C ILE A 28 0.48 16.02 -1.42
N GLU A 29 0.53 17.36 -1.42
CA GLU A 29 1.21 18.13 -0.38
C GLU A 29 0.28 18.42 0.81
N ASP A 30 0.87 18.60 2.00
CA ASP A 30 0.25 19.09 3.22
C ASP A 30 -1.01 18.32 3.68
N VAL A 31 -0.98 16.99 3.55
CA VAL A 31 -2.11 16.11 3.93
C VAL A 31 -2.20 15.91 5.45
N LEU A 32 -1.06 15.82 6.14
CA LEU A 32 -0.98 15.59 7.58
C LEU A 32 -0.51 16.86 8.31
N ASN A 33 -1.11 17.12 9.45
CA ASN A 33 -0.67 18.17 10.36
C ASN A 33 0.49 17.68 11.28
N SER A 34 1.10 18.62 12.00
CA SER A 34 2.21 18.33 12.91
C SER A 34 1.84 17.37 14.03
N GLU A 35 0.62 17.43 14.56
CA GLU A 35 0.14 16.54 15.61
C GLU A 35 0.15 15.08 15.16
N SER A 36 -0.38 14.80 13.97
CA SER A 36 -0.37 13.45 13.38
C SER A 36 1.05 12.94 13.15
N LEU A 37 1.96 13.80 12.69
CA LEU A 37 3.37 13.45 12.51
C LEU A 37 4.06 13.09 13.81
N ASP A 38 3.80 13.82 14.88
CA ASP A 38 4.39 13.57 16.20
C ASP A 38 3.82 12.29 16.83
N LEU A 39 2.51 12.04 16.68
CA LEU A 39 1.90 10.78 17.11
C LEU A 39 2.51 9.57 16.41
N ILE A 40 2.69 9.62 15.08
CA ILE A 40 3.31 8.51 14.32
C ILE A 40 4.76 8.29 14.79
N LYS A 41 5.56 9.35 14.97
CA LYS A 41 6.94 9.24 15.44
C LYS A 41 6.98 8.57 16.81
N ASN A 42 6.16 9.05 17.75
CA ASN A 42 6.12 8.55 19.12
C ASN A 42 5.68 7.06 19.16
N ASP A 43 4.67 6.69 18.37
CA ASP A 43 4.17 5.31 18.30
C ASP A 43 5.23 4.35 17.73
N LEU A 44 6.02 4.81 16.76
CA LEU A 44 6.96 3.95 16.03
C LEU A 44 8.37 3.93 16.61
N GLU A 45 8.76 4.97 17.37
CA GLU A 45 10.12 5.11 17.97
C GLU A 45 10.54 3.87 18.77
N PRO A 46 9.73 3.29 19.69
CA PRO A 46 10.11 2.11 20.46
C PRO A 46 10.51 0.92 19.58
N PHE A 47 9.82 0.76 18.44
CA PHE A 47 10.09 -0.34 17.50
C PHE A 47 11.31 -0.03 16.63
N LEU A 48 11.46 1.19 16.14
CA LEU A 48 12.60 1.62 15.33
C LEU A 48 13.91 1.51 16.12
N ASN A 49 13.88 1.80 17.44
CA ASN A 49 15.05 1.73 18.29
C ASN A 49 15.61 0.32 18.48
N VAL A 50 14.77 -0.71 18.43
CA VAL A 50 15.18 -2.12 18.60
C VAL A 50 15.30 -2.88 17.28
N THR A 51 14.75 -2.36 16.19
CA THR A 51 14.82 -3.00 14.87
C THR A 51 16.23 -2.91 14.32
N LYS A 52 16.73 -4.04 13.82
CA LYS A 52 18.01 -4.12 13.13
C LYS A 52 17.88 -3.63 11.69
N ASN A 53 18.98 -3.16 11.14
CA ASN A 53 19.10 -2.82 9.72
C ASN A 53 18.88 -4.06 8.83
N GLY A 54 18.54 -3.83 7.56
CA GLY A 54 18.44 -4.86 6.55
C GLY A 54 19.79 -5.58 6.32
N GLN A 55 19.75 -6.69 5.59
CA GLN A 55 20.91 -7.59 5.43
C GLN A 55 21.39 -7.71 3.98
N ASP A 56 20.72 -7.02 3.07
CA ASP A 56 21.06 -7.04 1.63
C ASP A 56 20.80 -5.67 1.00
N ALA A 57 21.27 -5.50 -0.24
CA ALA A 57 21.14 -4.23 -0.97
C ALA A 57 19.69 -3.83 -1.28
N PHE A 58 18.73 -4.76 -1.24
CA PHE A 58 17.31 -4.45 -1.45
C PHE A 58 16.63 -4.00 -0.17
N THR A 59 16.93 -4.64 0.95
CA THR A 59 16.39 -4.27 2.27
C THR A 59 17.12 -3.10 2.91
N GLY A 60 18.35 -2.81 2.47
CA GLY A 60 19.18 -1.67 2.86
C GLY A 60 20.01 -1.96 4.12
N TYR A 61 21.33 -1.79 4.02
CA TYR A 61 22.28 -2.07 5.13
C TYR A 61 22.19 -1.03 6.25
N GLU A 62 21.75 0.18 5.94
CA GLU A 62 21.50 1.27 6.91
C GLU A 62 19.99 1.61 6.99
N THR A 63 19.12 0.67 6.64
CA THR A 63 17.67 0.86 6.60
C THR A 63 16.96 -0.04 7.59
N LYS A 64 16.09 0.53 8.41
CA LYS A 64 15.21 -0.19 9.33
C LYS A 64 13.80 -0.28 8.75
N ARG A 65 13.15 -1.43 8.95
CA ARG A 65 11.79 -1.69 8.48
C ARG A 65 10.94 -2.24 9.63
N VAL A 66 9.85 -1.56 9.95
CA VAL A 66 8.92 -1.94 11.02
C VAL A 66 7.57 -2.24 10.39
N GLY A 67 7.16 -3.51 10.37
CA GLY A 67 5.84 -3.97 9.90
C GLY A 67 4.78 -3.96 10.99
N ALA A 68 3.64 -4.60 10.72
CA ALA A 68 2.50 -4.71 11.62
C ALA A 68 1.99 -3.35 12.15
N LEU A 69 1.93 -2.34 11.29
CA LEU A 69 1.67 -0.95 11.69
C LEU A 69 0.28 -0.76 12.29
N MET A 70 -0.72 -1.52 11.84
CA MET A 70 -2.10 -1.38 12.34
C MET A 70 -2.21 -1.74 13.82
N ALA A 71 -1.34 -2.63 14.33
CA ALA A 71 -1.29 -2.98 15.76
C ALA A 71 -0.38 -2.03 16.58
N ARG A 72 0.41 -1.20 15.92
CA ARG A 72 1.47 -0.39 16.55
C ARG A 72 1.17 1.10 16.62
N SER A 73 0.29 1.59 15.76
CA SER A 73 -0.06 3.01 15.70
C SER A 73 -1.52 3.20 15.27
N LYS A 74 -2.28 3.87 16.12
CA LYS A 74 -3.65 4.26 15.78
C LYS A 74 -3.66 5.25 14.62
N THR A 75 -2.71 6.17 14.58
CA THR A 75 -2.59 7.13 13.49
C THR A 75 -2.28 6.43 12.17
N CYS A 76 -1.46 5.36 12.15
CA CYS A 76 -1.28 4.55 10.95
C CYS A 76 -2.56 3.84 10.50
N GLN A 77 -3.47 3.47 11.41
CA GLN A 77 -4.81 2.98 11.02
C GLN A 77 -5.60 4.06 10.30
N ASP A 78 -5.55 5.30 10.80
CA ASP A 78 -6.24 6.44 10.19
C ASP A 78 -5.66 6.76 8.79
N LEU A 79 -4.33 6.64 8.61
CA LEU A 79 -3.72 6.73 7.27
C LEU A 79 -4.22 5.63 6.33
N ALA A 80 -4.30 4.39 6.80
CA ALA A 80 -4.78 3.27 5.98
C ALA A 80 -6.25 3.44 5.55
N LEU A 81 -7.05 4.13 6.38
CA LEU A 81 -8.44 4.44 6.11
C LEU A 81 -8.67 5.87 5.59
N HIS A 82 -7.61 6.60 5.20
CA HIS A 82 -7.74 8.00 4.76
C HIS A 82 -8.75 8.11 3.59
N PRO A 83 -9.79 8.96 3.69
CA PRO A 83 -10.91 8.95 2.75
C PRO A 83 -10.48 9.14 1.29
N LEU A 84 -9.68 10.17 1.00
CA LEU A 84 -9.20 10.43 -0.36
C LEU A 84 -8.39 9.26 -0.92
N ILE A 85 -7.51 8.67 -0.11
CA ILE A 85 -6.66 7.54 -0.53
C ILE A 85 -7.52 6.32 -0.86
N ASN A 86 -8.51 6.00 -0.01
CA ASN A 86 -9.39 4.85 -0.25
C ASN A 86 -10.33 5.07 -1.44
N GLU A 87 -10.80 6.30 -1.66
CA GLU A 87 -11.58 6.64 -2.85
C GLU A 87 -10.74 6.47 -4.13
N MET A 88 -9.53 7.03 -4.17
CA MET A 88 -8.60 6.85 -5.29
C MET A 88 -8.26 5.38 -5.53
N ALA A 89 -7.93 4.63 -4.47
CA ALA A 89 -7.61 3.20 -4.58
C ALA A 89 -8.80 2.40 -5.12
N GLY A 90 -10.02 2.71 -4.65
CA GLY A 90 -11.25 2.07 -5.10
C GLY A 90 -11.54 2.31 -6.59
N ILE A 91 -11.36 3.53 -7.07
CA ILE A 91 -11.55 3.88 -8.49
C ILE A 91 -10.44 3.24 -9.34
N PHE A 92 -9.18 3.33 -8.89
CA PHE A 92 -8.01 2.85 -9.65
C PHE A 92 -7.96 1.32 -9.75
N LEU A 93 -8.20 0.59 -8.65
CA LEU A 93 -8.16 -0.87 -8.62
C LEU A 93 -9.49 -1.53 -9.04
N GLY A 94 -10.60 -0.81 -8.91
CA GLY A 94 -11.96 -1.31 -9.18
C GLY A 94 -12.18 -1.97 -10.54
N PRO A 95 -11.55 -1.52 -11.65
CA PRO A 95 -11.61 -2.24 -12.93
C PRO A 95 -11.01 -3.66 -12.89
N HIS A 96 -10.23 -3.99 -11.87
CA HIS A 96 -9.44 -5.22 -11.78
C HIS A 96 -9.87 -6.15 -10.65
N CYS A 97 -10.81 -5.73 -9.79
CA CYS A 97 -11.27 -6.53 -8.65
C CYS A 97 -12.68 -6.14 -8.19
N GLU A 98 -13.33 -7.02 -7.45
CA GLU A 98 -14.58 -6.70 -6.75
C GLU A 98 -14.33 -5.84 -5.53
N ASN A 99 -13.18 -6.06 -4.88
CA ASN A 99 -12.71 -5.35 -3.70
C ASN A 99 -11.19 -5.34 -3.66
N TYR A 100 -10.60 -4.41 -2.93
CA TYR A 100 -9.17 -4.34 -2.68
C TYR A 100 -8.86 -4.50 -1.18
N GLN A 101 -7.60 -4.73 -0.87
CA GLN A 101 -7.11 -4.93 0.49
C GLN A 101 -5.77 -4.25 0.71
N LEU A 102 -5.47 -3.90 1.96
CA LEU A 102 -4.12 -3.56 2.38
C LEU A 102 -3.27 -4.83 2.35
N HIS A 103 -2.24 -4.88 1.50
CA HIS A 103 -1.43 -6.07 1.38
C HIS A 103 -0.02 -5.93 1.97
N PHE A 104 0.38 -4.70 2.29
CA PHE A 104 1.67 -4.40 2.90
C PHE A 104 1.60 -3.11 3.69
N SER A 105 2.22 -3.11 4.88
CA SER A 105 2.43 -1.94 5.70
C SER A 105 3.83 -1.94 6.30
N SER A 106 4.55 -0.82 6.22
CA SER A 106 5.87 -0.71 6.85
C SER A 106 6.25 0.74 7.11
N ALA A 107 6.81 1.00 8.28
CA ALA A 107 7.61 2.19 8.51
C ALA A 107 9.04 1.90 8.06
N ILE A 108 9.58 2.71 7.16
CA ILE A 108 10.92 2.55 6.60
C ILE A 108 11.74 3.79 6.95
N GLN A 109 12.80 3.55 7.72
CA GLN A 109 13.74 4.57 8.13
C GLN A 109 15.08 4.33 7.41
N ILE A 110 15.43 5.22 6.50
CA ILE A 110 16.70 5.19 5.78
C ILE A 110 17.72 6.00 6.58
N GLY A 111 18.79 5.35 7.01
CA GLY A 111 19.88 5.96 7.77
C GLY A 111 20.91 6.66 6.88
N SER A 112 21.84 7.38 7.54
CA SER A 112 22.99 8.00 6.89
C SER A 112 23.86 6.97 6.17
N GLY A 113 24.30 7.27 4.95
CA GLY A 113 25.17 6.40 4.15
C GLY A 113 24.46 5.27 3.43
N GLU A 114 23.13 5.16 3.51
CA GLU A 114 22.40 4.13 2.74
C GLU A 114 22.52 4.37 1.24
N SER A 115 22.81 3.32 0.51
CA SER A 115 22.87 3.35 -0.96
C SER A 115 21.49 3.27 -1.61
N SER A 116 21.38 3.74 -2.85
CA SER A 116 20.11 3.63 -3.58
C SER A 116 19.73 2.18 -3.87
N GLN A 117 18.44 1.90 -3.83
CA GLN A 117 17.91 0.64 -4.33
C GLN A 117 17.99 0.55 -5.86
N ILE A 118 18.10 -0.68 -6.36
CA ILE A 118 17.88 -0.92 -7.79
C ILE A 118 16.44 -0.52 -8.16
N LEU A 119 16.26 0.17 -9.27
CA LEU A 119 14.94 0.50 -9.78
C LEU A 119 14.16 -0.77 -10.12
N HIS A 120 12.98 -0.90 -9.57
CA HIS A 120 12.15 -2.09 -9.68
C HIS A 120 10.66 -1.71 -9.85
N ARG A 121 9.83 -2.71 -10.09
CA ARG A 121 8.37 -2.58 -10.10
C ARG A 121 7.79 -3.50 -9.05
N ASP A 122 7.00 -2.97 -8.13
CA ASP A 122 6.42 -3.74 -7.02
C ASP A 122 5.51 -4.88 -7.46
N ARG A 123 4.86 -4.75 -8.62
CA ARG A 123 4.06 -5.85 -9.20
C ARG A 123 4.86 -7.15 -9.37
N GLY A 124 6.19 -7.07 -9.35
CA GLY A 124 7.08 -8.23 -9.42
C GLY A 124 6.94 -9.18 -8.22
N VAL A 125 6.39 -8.73 -7.10
CA VAL A 125 6.18 -9.57 -5.90
C VAL A 125 5.29 -10.79 -6.19
N TRP A 126 4.36 -10.69 -7.14
CA TRP A 126 3.53 -11.80 -7.60
C TRP A 126 4.11 -12.56 -8.79
N GLY A 127 5.39 -12.33 -9.12
CA GLY A 127 6.05 -12.92 -10.29
C GLY A 127 5.57 -12.30 -11.62
N GLY A 128 5.97 -12.91 -12.72
CA GLY A 128 5.63 -12.43 -14.06
C GLY A 128 4.30 -12.97 -14.62
N TYR A 129 3.44 -13.54 -13.82
CA TYR A 129 2.25 -14.28 -14.27
C TYR A 129 1.03 -13.39 -14.57
N ILE A 130 0.98 -12.20 -13.96
CA ILE A 130 -0.18 -11.31 -14.09
C ILE A 130 0.01 -10.44 -15.34
N PRO A 131 -0.95 -10.44 -16.30
CA PRO A 131 -0.88 -9.60 -17.47
C PRO A 131 -0.71 -8.12 -17.12
N ARG A 132 0.13 -7.40 -17.88
CA ARG A 132 0.46 -5.98 -17.60
C ARG A 132 -0.74 -5.03 -17.65
N LYS A 133 -1.79 -5.39 -18.38
CA LYS A 133 -3.04 -4.63 -18.44
C LYS A 133 -3.85 -4.66 -17.13
N ILE A 134 -3.52 -5.58 -16.21
CA ILE A 134 -4.13 -5.65 -14.89
C ILE A 134 -3.20 -4.91 -13.93
N GLU A 135 -3.65 -3.80 -13.37
CA GLU A 135 -2.88 -3.13 -12.32
C GLU A 135 -3.06 -3.88 -11.00
N THR A 136 -1.93 -4.08 -10.32
CA THR A 136 -1.87 -4.97 -9.14
C THR A 136 -1.72 -4.22 -7.84
N GLN A 137 -1.38 -2.93 -7.90
CA GLN A 137 -1.03 -2.20 -6.67
C GLN A 137 -1.22 -0.70 -6.83
N PHE A 138 -1.83 -0.12 -5.81
CA PHE A 138 -1.90 1.30 -5.52
C PHE A 138 -1.13 1.53 -4.22
N SER A 139 -0.12 2.37 -4.25
CA SER A 139 0.83 2.54 -3.15
C SER A 139 0.84 3.96 -2.64
N THR A 140 1.03 4.11 -1.33
CA THR A 140 1.27 5.39 -0.68
C THR A 140 2.54 5.37 0.13
N VAL A 141 3.31 6.47 0.07
CA VAL A 141 4.46 6.75 0.94
C VAL A 141 4.20 8.08 1.63
N TRP A 142 3.94 8.02 2.91
CA TRP A 142 3.69 9.18 3.75
C TRP A 142 5.01 9.71 4.32
N ALA A 143 5.34 10.96 4.04
CA ALA A 143 6.56 11.59 4.55
C ALA A 143 6.40 11.97 6.03
N ILE A 144 7.05 11.24 6.92
CA ILE A 144 7.07 11.56 8.35
C ILE A 144 8.20 12.55 8.68
N THR A 145 9.27 12.53 7.90
CA THR A 145 10.29 13.57 7.79
C THR A 145 10.28 14.15 6.39
N ASP A 146 10.96 15.24 6.14
CA ASP A 146 11.16 15.74 4.77
C ASP A 146 11.88 14.70 3.92
N PHE A 147 11.49 14.58 2.66
CA PHE A 147 12.14 13.77 1.64
C PHE A 147 12.81 14.70 0.64
N THR A 148 14.12 14.59 0.49
CA THR A 148 14.93 15.32 -0.50
C THR A 148 15.77 14.34 -1.30
N GLU A 149 16.22 14.73 -2.48
CA GLU A 149 17.17 13.92 -3.24
C GLU A 149 18.36 13.50 -2.39
N GLU A 150 18.91 14.44 -1.58
CA GLU A 150 20.08 14.20 -0.76
C GLU A 150 19.87 13.20 0.38
N ASN A 151 18.65 13.11 0.95
CA ASN A 151 18.34 12.19 2.06
C ASN A 151 17.65 10.91 1.66
N GLY A 152 17.63 10.61 0.35
CA GLY A 152 17.12 9.35 -0.16
C GLY A 152 15.63 9.37 -0.50
N ALA A 153 15.09 10.50 -1.00
CA ALA A 153 13.75 10.53 -1.58
C ALA A 153 13.56 9.41 -2.60
N THR A 154 12.34 8.89 -2.70
CA THR A 154 12.04 7.80 -3.63
C THR A 154 12.36 8.23 -5.07
N GLN A 155 13.24 7.48 -5.72
CA GLN A 155 13.47 7.58 -7.15
C GLN A 155 12.27 7.01 -7.90
N VAL A 156 11.83 7.66 -8.95
CA VAL A 156 10.73 7.21 -9.78
C VAL A 156 10.96 7.62 -11.22
N VAL A 157 10.48 6.80 -12.15
CA VAL A 157 10.56 7.09 -13.59
C VAL A 157 9.13 7.29 -14.10
N PRO A 158 8.64 8.56 -14.16
CA PRO A 158 7.27 8.86 -14.57
C PRO A 158 6.96 8.28 -15.96
N GLY A 159 5.76 7.70 -16.12
CA GLY A 159 5.33 7.09 -17.39
C GLY A 159 5.93 5.72 -17.70
N SER A 160 6.88 5.21 -16.89
CA SER A 160 7.58 3.94 -17.16
C SER A 160 6.68 2.70 -17.07
N HIS A 161 5.50 2.81 -16.45
CA HIS A 161 4.49 1.75 -16.43
C HIS A 161 3.98 1.41 -17.86
N LYS A 162 4.06 2.36 -18.80
CA LYS A 162 3.68 2.19 -20.23
C LYS A 162 4.82 1.60 -21.09
N TRP A 163 6.04 1.50 -20.55
CA TRP A 163 7.20 1.06 -21.30
C TRP A 163 7.23 -0.45 -21.54
N ASP A 164 7.97 -0.86 -22.56
CA ASP A 164 8.34 -2.26 -22.72
C ASP A 164 9.13 -2.75 -21.52
N LYS A 165 8.90 -4.01 -21.12
CA LYS A 165 9.46 -4.58 -19.90
C LYS A 165 11.00 -4.53 -19.79
N ASN A 166 11.68 -4.49 -20.92
CA ASN A 166 13.17 -4.53 -20.99
C ASN A 166 13.78 -3.14 -21.11
N ARG A 167 12.97 -2.07 -21.28
CA ARG A 167 13.50 -0.70 -21.39
C ARG A 167 14.10 -0.28 -20.05
N GLN A 168 15.35 0.16 -20.10
CA GLN A 168 16.05 0.77 -18.98
C GLN A 168 15.89 2.29 -19.05
N PRO A 169 15.75 2.98 -17.91
CA PRO A 169 15.70 4.43 -17.90
C PRO A 169 17.08 5.03 -18.17
N LEU A 170 17.09 6.18 -18.81
CA LEU A 170 18.25 7.06 -18.85
C LEU A 170 18.32 7.85 -17.52
N PRO A 171 19.52 8.30 -17.10
CA PRO A 171 19.66 9.06 -15.84
C PRO A 171 18.72 10.28 -15.74
N GLU A 172 18.55 11.01 -16.85
CA GLU A 172 17.68 12.19 -16.94
C GLU A 172 16.18 11.89 -16.90
N GLU A 173 15.78 10.63 -17.03
CA GLU A 173 14.38 10.18 -16.90
C GLU A 173 14.02 9.84 -15.45
N VAL A 174 15.02 9.70 -14.57
CA VAL A 174 14.80 9.44 -13.15
C VAL A 174 14.49 10.76 -12.44
N ALA A 175 13.37 10.77 -11.74
CA ALA A 175 12.96 11.88 -10.88
C ALA A 175 13.00 11.43 -9.41
N TYR A 176 12.94 12.40 -8.50
CA TYR A 176 12.83 12.16 -7.07
C TYR A 176 11.49 12.67 -6.57
N ALA A 177 10.78 11.82 -5.80
CA ALA A 177 9.57 12.22 -5.11
C ALA A 177 9.93 13.03 -3.85
N GLU A 178 10.51 14.22 -4.08
CA GLU A 178 10.80 15.16 -3.01
C GLU A 178 9.51 15.73 -2.46
N MET A 179 9.39 15.79 -1.13
CA MET A 179 8.19 16.27 -0.47
C MET A 179 8.47 16.68 0.98
N LYS A 180 7.71 17.64 1.48
CA LYS A 180 7.74 18.02 2.88
C LYS A 180 7.05 16.97 3.76
N SER A 181 7.47 16.90 5.01
CA SER A 181 6.77 16.08 6.01
C SER A 181 5.28 16.45 6.04
N GLY A 182 4.42 15.44 6.12
CA GLY A 182 2.97 15.60 6.01
C GLY A 182 2.42 15.39 4.60
N SER A 183 3.25 15.31 3.58
CA SER A 183 2.83 14.99 2.21
C SER A 183 2.76 13.48 1.98
N VAL A 184 2.08 13.06 0.91
CA VAL A 184 2.01 11.68 0.48
C VAL A 184 2.40 11.53 -0.99
N PHE A 185 3.33 10.63 -1.28
CA PHE A 185 3.62 10.16 -2.64
C PHE A 185 2.74 8.95 -2.94
N ILE A 186 1.95 9.05 -4.02
CA ILE A 186 1.10 7.97 -4.53
C ILE A 186 1.75 7.44 -5.80
N TYR A 187 1.84 6.10 -5.94
CA TYR A 187 2.37 5.48 -7.15
C TYR A 187 1.75 4.10 -7.41
N THR A 188 1.89 3.62 -8.65
CA THR A 188 1.37 2.32 -9.06
C THR A 188 2.43 1.22 -8.96
N GLY A 189 2.03 -0.02 -8.76
CA GLY A 189 2.94 -1.17 -8.73
C GLY A 189 3.70 -1.41 -10.05
N SER A 190 3.30 -0.74 -11.12
CA SER A 190 3.88 -0.89 -12.47
C SER A 190 4.95 0.14 -12.79
N VAL A 191 5.10 1.23 -12.04
CA VAL A 191 6.12 2.26 -12.27
C VAL A 191 7.49 1.77 -11.80
N LEU A 192 8.56 2.15 -12.52
CA LEU A 192 9.94 1.96 -12.04
C LEU A 192 10.22 2.95 -10.91
N HIS A 193 10.62 2.43 -9.76
CA HIS A 193 10.97 3.23 -8.58
C HIS A 193 11.97 2.51 -7.68
N GLY A 194 12.48 3.21 -6.68
CA GLY A 194 13.40 2.67 -5.66
C GLY A 194 13.75 3.74 -4.62
N GLY A 195 14.27 3.35 -3.48
CA GLY A 195 14.83 4.29 -2.50
C GLY A 195 16.05 5.01 -3.07
N GLY A 196 16.17 6.30 -2.82
CA GLY A 196 17.36 7.08 -3.14
C GLY A 196 18.50 6.85 -2.14
N THR A 197 19.70 7.32 -2.47
CA THR A 197 20.86 7.35 -1.57
C THR A 197 20.66 8.40 -0.49
N ASN A 198 20.96 8.06 0.76
CA ASN A 198 21.01 9.06 1.83
C ASN A 198 22.45 9.51 2.07
N ASN A 199 22.81 10.66 1.52
CA ASN A 199 24.12 11.29 1.68
C ASN A 199 24.18 12.26 2.88
N THR A 200 23.13 12.32 3.69
CA THR A 200 23.03 13.23 4.84
C THR A 200 23.28 12.51 6.15
N GLU A 201 23.53 13.25 7.21
CA GLU A 201 23.60 12.72 8.57
C GLU A 201 22.22 12.45 9.21
N GLN A 202 21.13 12.86 8.52
CA GLN A 202 19.77 12.74 9.03
C GLN A 202 19.11 11.46 8.54
N GLN A 203 18.22 10.91 9.36
CA GLN A 203 17.41 9.76 8.99
C GLN A 203 16.14 10.22 8.26
N ARG A 204 15.75 9.52 7.22
CA ARG A 204 14.51 9.74 6.50
C ARG A 204 13.49 8.68 6.89
N LEU A 205 12.36 9.08 7.50
CA LEU A 205 11.28 8.19 7.91
C LEU A 205 10.04 8.36 7.02
N GLY A 206 9.54 7.26 6.47
CA GLY A 206 8.27 7.19 5.75
C GLY A 206 7.41 6.02 6.21
N VAL A 207 6.07 6.19 6.13
CA VAL A 207 5.09 5.13 6.30
C VAL A 207 4.59 4.70 4.93
N PHE A 208 4.70 3.41 4.64
CA PHE A 208 4.34 2.78 3.38
C PHE A 208 3.09 1.93 3.58
N LEU A 209 2.05 2.21 2.80
CA LEU A 209 0.79 1.46 2.82
C LEU A 209 0.43 1.11 1.38
N HIS A 210 0.39 -0.18 1.07
CA HIS A 210 0.14 -0.65 -0.29
C HIS A 210 -1.17 -1.44 -0.35
N TYR A 211 -1.99 -1.09 -1.33
CA TYR A 211 -3.30 -1.69 -1.59
C TYR A 211 -3.24 -2.53 -2.86
N ALA A 212 -3.88 -3.68 -2.86
CA ALA A 212 -3.93 -4.60 -4.00
C ALA A 212 -5.33 -5.20 -4.18
N PRO A 213 -5.68 -5.69 -5.38
CA PRO A 213 -6.85 -6.53 -5.56
C PRO A 213 -6.89 -7.66 -4.53
N ASN A 214 -8.03 -7.87 -3.89
CA ASN A 214 -8.14 -8.83 -2.78
C ASN A 214 -8.05 -10.31 -3.19
N TRP A 215 -8.04 -10.62 -4.49
CA TRP A 215 -7.75 -11.95 -4.99
C TRP A 215 -6.24 -12.24 -5.09
N LEU A 216 -5.38 -11.24 -4.86
CA LEU A 216 -3.93 -11.40 -4.77
C LEU A 216 -3.53 -11.77 -3.33
N ARG A 217 -2.52 -12.66 -3.21
CA ARG A 217 -1.95 -12.94 -1.90
C ARG A 217 -1.24 -11.69 -1.37
N GLN A 218 -1.52 -11.35 -0.11
CA GLN A 218 -0.85 -10.25 0.59
C GLN A 218 0.65 -10.53 0.77
N GLN A 219 1.48 -9.50 0.59
CA GLN A 219 2.92 -9.55 0.84
C GLN A 219 3.21 -9.69 2.35
N GLU A 220 2.56 -8.88 3.18
CA GLU A 220 2.52 -9.05 4.62
C GLU A 220 1.33 -9.95 4.97
N ASN A 221 1.55 -11.04 5.69
CA ASN A 221 0.45 -11.92 6.11
C ASN A 221 -0.38 -11.24 7.20
N GLN A 222 -1.41 -10.51 6.81
CA GLN A 222 -2.23 -9.69 7.70
C GLN A 222 -2.93 -10.53 8.80
N TYR A 223 -3.30 -11.77 8.50
CA TYR A 223 -3.95 -12.65 9.49
C TYR A 223 -2.99 -13.10 10.61
N LEU A 224 -1.70 -13.21 10.30
CA LEU A 224 -0.67 -13.51 11.30
C LEU A 224 -0.18 -12.24 12.02
N SER A 225 -0.09 -11.11 11.30
CA SER A 225 0.26 -9.83 11.88
C SER A 225 -0.83 -9.30 12.82
N TYR A 226 -2.10 -9.58 12.48
CA TYR A 226 -3.28 -9.14 13.23
C TYR A 226 -4.26 -10.30 13.42
N PRO A 227 -3.91 -11.30 14.24
CA PRO A 227 -4.83 -12.41 14.53
C PRO A 227 -6.13 -11.89 15.17
N PRO A 228 -7.21 -12.70 15.23
CA PRO A 228 -8.50 -12.24 15.69
C PRO A 228 -8.49 -11.53 17.04
N GLU A 229 -7.59 -11.94 17.96
CA GLU A 229 -7.43 -11.34 19.29
C GLU A 229 -6.95 -9.89 19.25
N ILE A 230 -6.22 -9.51 18.19
CA ILE A 230 -5.78 -8.14 17.93
C ILE A 230 -6.81 -7.44 17.04
N ALA A 231 -7.23 -8.07 15.95
CA ALA A 231 -8.10 -7.47 14.97
C ALA A 231 -9.48 -7.07 15.52
N LYS A 232 -9.97 -7.73 16.57
CA LYS A 232 -11.25 -7.37 17.23
C LYS A 232 -11.27 -5.93 17.77
N GLU A 233 -10.10 -5.36 18.08
CA GLU A 233 -9.97 -3.98 18.56
C GLU A 233 -9.99 -2.95 17.42
N PHE A 234 -9.91 -3.39 16.16
CA PHE A 234 -9.95 -2.53 15.00
C PHE A 234 -11.39 -2.19 14.60
N SER A 235 -11.56 -1.08 13.89
CA SER A 235 -12.85 -0.76 13.30
C SER A 235 -13.26 -1.82 12.26
N PRO A 236 -14.56 -2.02 12.01
CA PRO A 236 -15.03 -2.94 10.98
C PRO A 236 -14.44 -2.64 9.59
N GLU A 237 -14.23 -1.35 9.27
CA GLU A 237 -13.62 -0.90 8.01
C GLU A 237 -12.18 -1.38 7.91
N LEU A 238 -11.38 -1.22 8.97
CA LEU A 238 -9.99 -1.68 8.98
C LEU A 238 -9.90 -3.19 8.94
N ARG A 239 -10.75 -3.91 9.69
CA ARG A 239 -10.83 -5.38 9.60
C ARG A 239 -11.09 -5.85 8.17
N SER A 240 -12.05 -5.23 7.50
CA SER A 240 -12.35 -5.51 6.09
C SER A 240 -11.14 -5.23 5.20
N LEU A 241 -10.51 -4.07 5.38
CA LEU A 241 -9.37 -3.64 4.57
C LEU A 241 -8.15 -4.56 4.71
N ILE A 242 -7.86 -5.10 5.89
CA ILE A 242 -6.76 -6.05 6.12
C ILE A 242 -7.10 -7.49 5.71
N GLY A 243 -8.32 -7.74 5.19
CA GLY A 243 -8.72 -8.99 4.59
C GLY A 243 -9.73 -9.83 5.40
N TYR A 244 -10.20 -9.37 6.57
CA TYR A 244 -11.29 -10.02 7.29
C TYR A 244 -12.65 -9.73 6.64
N SER A 245 -12.72 -9.93 5.34
CA SER A 245 -13.93 -9.85 4.50
C SER A 245 -13.78 -10.79 3.31
N LYS A 246 -14.92 -11.11 2.66
CA LYS A 246 -14.83 -11.85 1.40
C LYS A 246 -14.38 -10.91 0.26
N GLY A 247 -13.60 -11.47 -0.64
CA GLY A 247 -13.13 -10.80 -1.84
C GLY A 247 -14.04 -10.94 -3.06
N GLY A 248 -15.20 -11.50 -2.88
CA GLY A 248 -16.19 -11.82 -3.89
C GLY A 248 -17.17 -12.83 -3.33
N TYR A 249 -17.90 -13.55 -4.21
CA TYR A 249 -18.98 -14.46 -3.79
C TYR A 249 -18.53 -15.48 -2.74
N VAL A 250 -17.44 -16.19 -3.00
CA VAL A 250 -16.90 -17.22 -2.07
C VAL A 250 -15.42 -17.02 -1.73
N LEU A 251 -14.76 -16.05 -2.35
CA LEU A 251 -13.33 -15.89 -2.17
C LEU A 251 -13.01 -15.39 -0.76
N GLY A 252 -12.23 -16.19 0.00
CA GLY A 252 -11.83 -15.83 1.35
C GLY A 252 -12.83 -16.21 2.45
N PHE A 253 -13.85 -17.06 2.17
CA PHE A 253 -14.72 -17.60 3.21
C PHE A 253 -13.90 -18.45 4.21
N TYR A 254 -14.42 -18.58 5.42
CA TYR A 254 -13.89 -19.55 6.39
C TYR A 254 -15.00 -20.50 6.84
N THR A 255 -14.58 -21.63 7.37
CA THR A 255 -15.45 -22.59 8.08
C THR A 255 -14.96 -22.67 9.52
N ASP A 256 -15.85 -22.49 10.49
CA ASP A 256 -15.51 -22.65 11.89
C ASP A 256 -15.23 -24.14 12.18
N PRO A 257 -14.00 -24.53 12.55
CA PRO A 257 -13.68 -25.93 12.82
C PRO A 257 -14.36 -26.48 14.07
N THR A 258 -14.95 -25.63 14.89
CA THR A 258 -15.69 -26.01 16.11
C THR A 258 -17.19 -26.14 15.86
N ASP A 259 -17.69 -25.77 14.68
CA ASP A 259 -19.09 -25.94 14.31
C ASP A 259 -19.40 -27.43 14.07
N MET A 260 -20.08 -28.03 15.03
CA MET A 260 -20.47 -29.44 14.99
C MET A 260 -21.78 -29.70 14.20
N GLU A 261 -22.51 -28.66 13.80
CA GLU A 261 -23.75 -28.79 13.02
C GLU A 261 -23.48 -29.02 11.53
N GLY A 262 -22.24 -28.81 11.09
CA GLY A 262 -21.79 -29.15 9.73
C GLY A 262 -22.47 -28.33 8.64
N LYS A 263 -22.84 -27.09 8.91
CA LYS A 263 -23.40 -26.18 7.92
C LYS A 263 -22.33 -25.84 6.88
N LEU A 264 -22.50 -26.35 5.66
CA LEU A 264 -21.67 -26.00 4.51
C LEU A 264 -22.01 -24.60 3.99
N GLU A 265 -21.91 -23.60 4.85
CA GLU A 265 -22.12 -22.22 4.46
C GLU A 265 -20.77 -21.51 4.29
N SER A 266 -20.66 -20.76 3.21
CA SER A 266 -19.57 -19.85 2.98
C SER A 266 -19.68 -18.65 3.94
N VAL A 267 -19.01 -18.74 5.09
CA VAL A 267 -19.08 -17.73 6.14
C VAL A 267 -18.10 -16.60 5.86
N SER A 268 -18.57 -15.35 5.89
CA SER A 268 -17.70 -14.18 5.80
C SER A 268 -16.84 -14.07 7.06
N PRO A 269 -15.53 -13.81 6.93
CA PRO A 269 -14.63 -13.63 8.08
C PRO A 269 -15.11 -12.57 9.09
N GLU A 270 -15.87 -11.58 8.67
CA GLU A 270 -16.43 -10.53 9.54
C GLU A 270 -17.31 -11.12 10.68
N LYS A 271 -17.93 -12.27 10.45
CA LYS A 271 -18.80 -12.93 11.44
C LYS A 271 -18.07 -13.38 12.70
N ILE A 272 -16.76 -13.63 12.67
CA ILE A 272 -15.98 -13.97 13.86
C ILE A 272 -15.96 -12.85 14.91
N PHE A 273 -16.23 -11.61 14.48
CA PHE A 273 -16.28 -10.43 15.34
C PHE A 273 -17.70 -10.06 15.77
N GLY A 274 -18.71 -10.86 15.39
CA GLY A 274 -20.13 -10.58 15.66
C GLY A 274 -20.76 -9.57 14.67
N ASP A 275 -20.07 -9.20 13.61
CA ASP A 275 -20.60 -8.30 12.59
C ASP A 275 -21.70 -9.01 11.79
N SER A 276 -22.85 -8.35 11.65
CA SER A 276 -24.00 -8.92 10.94
C SER A 276 -23.93 -8.71 9.42
N GLN A 277 -23.06 -7.84 8.95
CA GLN A 277 -22.95 -7.46 7.55
C GLN A 277 -21.86 -8.24 6.84
N ASP A 278 -22.22 -8.98 5.82
CA ASP A 278 -21.31 -9.43 4.77
C ASP A 278 -21.22 -8.29 3.75
N ARG A 279 -20.23 -7.41 3.90
CA ARG A 279 -20.11 -6.15 3.14
C ARG A 279 -20.00 -6.35 1.64
N TYR A 280 -19.56 -7.54 1.20
CA TYR A 280 -19.25 -7.82 -0.20
C TYR A 280 -20.02 -9.02 -0.76
N SER A 281 -21.00 -9.57 -0.04
CA SER A 281 -21.81 -10.70 -0.50
C SER A 281 -22.65 -10.43 -1.74
N THR A 282 -22.88 -9.15 -2.05
CA THR A 282 -23.72 -8.72 -3.16
C THR A 282 -22.93 -8.42 -4.44
N LEU A 283 -21.60 -8.38 -4.40
CA LEU A 283 -20.77 -7.95 -5.52
C LEU A 283 -20.54 -9.05 -6.56
N ALA A 284 -20.62 -10.33 -6.14
CA ALA A 284 -20.52 -11.46 -7.06
C ALA A 284 -21.63 -12.47 -6.75
N THR A 285 -22.39 -12.86 -7.76
CA THR A 285 -23.47 -13.83 -7.66
C THR A 285 -23.07 -15.16 -8.30
N PRO A 286 -23.78 -16.27 -8.02
CA PRO A 286 -23.54 -17.55 -8.70
C PRO A 286 -23.58 -17.44 -10.23
N GLU A 287 -24.42 -16.57 -10.78
CA GLU A 287 -24.53 -16.31 -12.20
C GLU A 287 -23.22 -15.77 -12.78
N ASN A 288 -22.50 -14.93 -12.03
CA ASN A 288 -21.20 -14.41 -12.42
C ASN A 288 -20.14 -15.51 -12.53
N LEU A 289 -20.20 -16.53 -11.68
CA LEU A 289 -19.31 -17.70 -11.76
C LEU A 289 -19.57 -18.53 -13.01
N VAL A 290 -20.85 -18.71 -13.38
CA VAL A 290 -21.25 -19.52 -14.54
C VAL A 290 -20.95 -18.81 -15.86
N GLN A 291 -21.12 -17.51 -15.93
CA GLN A 291 -20.94 -16.74 -17.16
C GLN A 291 -19.50 -16.31 -17.41
N GLY A 292 -18.57 -16.59 -16.47
CA GLY A 292 -17.18 -16.14 -16.57
C GLY A 292 -17.14 -14.63 -16.69
N SER A 293 -17.70 -13.92 -15.70
CA SER A 293 -17.92 -12.49 -15.74
C SER A 293 -16.63 -11.74 -16.04
N SER A 294 -16.46 -11.37 -17.30
CA SER A 294 -15.62 -10.24 -17.63
C SER A 294 -16.48 -9.00 -17.42
N LYS A 295 -16.20 -8.19 -16.40
CA LYS A 295 -16.55 -6.78 -16.46
C LYS A 295 -15.90 -6.27 -17.77
N LYS A 296 -16.73 -5.83 -18.71
CA LYS A 296 -16.28 -5.24 -19.97
C LYS A 296 -15.61 -3.91 -19.70
#